data_5eb04a268e6df2e3fef4ac986f5f7a4e
#
_entry.id   5eb04a268e6df2e3fef4ac986f5f7a4e
#
_cell.length_a   1.000
_cell.length_b   1.000
_cell.length_c   1.000
_cell.angle_alpha   90.00
_cell.angle_beta   90.00
_cell.angle_gamma   90.00
#
_symmetry.space_group_name_H-M   'P 1'
#
loop_
_entity.id
_entity.type
_entity.pdbx_description
1 polymer ?
#
loop_
_entity_poly.entity_id
_entity_poly.type
_entity_poly.pdbx_seq_one_letter_code
_entity_poly.pdbx_strand_id
1 'polypeptide(L)'
;MRKLLVPFMMVALLGFAQSALAQAFPNKPIRLIVPFPAGIGALDLLSREVSRRVSESVGQPVVVENRTGASGAIGAEAVARSAPDGYTILLGTTTTHAINPALNPKLSYNPVTDFTPITMLGTEPLVLVVNSSVPANTLQEFIRLARSKPGMSFGSAGNGSPHHLAGETLKSVAGIDVLHVPYKGAIPALTDLIGGRLQFMFYSLAAVAPHVKTGKLRPLAIATANRVPGAELPTLAESGYPGFEFISWYAVFAPAGVPEAVVSRLHAEIVKALETQDLRERLEKQSITPVGNSPAELAAYVRTELAHWTNVVKTTGIKAE
;
A
#
# COMPACT_ATOMS: atom_id res chain seq x y z
N MET A 1 -41.86 53.89 23.48
CA MET A 1 -40.60 53.12 23.60
C MET A 1 -40.79 51.57 23.57
N ARG A 2 -41.72 51.03 22.75
CA ARG A 2 -42.05 49.60 22.75
C ARG A 2 -41.87 48.90 21.38
N LYS A 3 -41.38 49.56 20.36
CA LYS A 3 -41.29 49.06 18.97
C LYS A 3 -39.87 48.71 18.49
N LEU A 4 -38.83 48.85 19.32
CA LEU A 4 -37.41 48.59 18.92
C LEU A 4 -36.79 47.32 19.46
N LEU A 5 -37.50 46.56 20.31
CA LEU A 5 -36.99 45.32 20.94
C LEU A 5 -37.22 44.04 20.11
N VAL A 6 -38.17 44.04 19.18
CA VAL A 6 -38.54 42.84 18.41
C VAL A 6 -37.46 42.46 17.35
N PRO A 7 -36.85 43.39 16.59
CA PRO A 7 -35.85 43.03 15.59
C PRO A 7 -34.53 42.54 16.20
N PHE A 8 -34.16 42.97 17.40
CA PHE A 8 -32.91 42.55 18.05
C PHE A 8 -32.98 41.09 18.59
N MET A 9 -34.16 40.67 19.01
CA MET A 9 -34.39 39.29 19.50
C MET A 9 -34.43 38.28 18.35
N MET A 10 -34.84 38.68 17.14
CA MET A 10 -34.90 37.82 15.96
C MET A 10 -33.51 37.57 15.36
N VAL A 11 -32.60 38.55 15.42
CA VAL A 11 -31.21 38.41 14.96
C VAL A 11 -30.39 37.53 15.93
N ALA A 12 -30.65 37.58 17.24
CA ALA A 12 -30.00 36.72 18.22
C ALA A 12 -30.42 35.27 18.09
N LEU A 13 -31.68 34.97 17.72
CA LEU A 13 -32.16 33.60 17.48
C LEU A 13 -31.59 32.97 16.21
N LEU A 14 -31.30 33.74 15.17
CA LEU A 14 -30.65 33.28 13.94
C LEU A 14 -29.15 32.95 14.16
N GLY A 15 -28.47 33.63 15.09
CA GLY A 15 -27.07 33.34 15.46
C GLY A 15 -26.90 32.02 16.23
N PHE A 16 -27.89 31.63 17.03
CA PHE A 16 -27.85 30.36 17.77
C PHE A 16 -28.19 29.14 16.91
N ALA A 17 -28.93 29.29 15.82
CA ALA A 17 -29.29 28.20 14.93
C ALA A 17 -28.11 27.73 14.06
N GLN A 18 -27.09 28.56 13.82
CA GLN A 18 -25.88 28.16 13.07
C GLN A 18 -24.85 27.40 13.92
N SER A 19 -24.86 27.53 15.24
CA SER A 19 -23.95 26.82 16.13
C SER A 19 -24.38 25.36 16.44
N ALA A 20 -25.61 24.97 16.08
CA ALA A 20 -26.14 23.63 16.36
C ALA A 20 -25.79 22.56 15.30
N LEU A 21 -25.08 22.91 14.22
CA LEU A 21 -24.82 22.00 13.12
C LEU A 21 -23.35 21.51 13.01
N ALA A 22 -22.50 21.86 13.93
CA ALA A 22 -21.23 21.18 14.07
C ALA A 22 -21.40 19.85 14.82
N GLN A 23 -22.19 18.92 14.25
CA GLN A 23 -22.21 17.55 14.77
C GLN A 23 -20.78 17.04 14.75
N ALA A 24 -20.28 16.64 15.94
CA ALA A 24 -18.91 16.15 16.08
C ALA A 24 -18.68 14.99 15.12
N PHE A 25 -17.73 15.13 14.19
CA PHE A 25 -17.32 14.06 13.31
C PHE A 25 -16.52 13.00 14.12
N PRO A 26 -16.79 11.68 13.93
CA PRO A 26 -17.87 11.07 13.16
C PRO A 26 -19.17 10.89 13.97
N ASN A 27 -20.33 11.01 13.33
CA ASN A 27 -21.66 10.75 13.94
C ASN A 27 -22.42 9.60 13.26
N LYS A 28 -21.84 8.98 12.25
CA LYS A 28 -22.33 7.82 11.50
C LYS A 28 -21.15 6.91 11.13
N PRO A 29 -21.40 5.67 10.69
CA PRO A 29 -20.34 4.76 10.27
C PRO A 29 -19.45 5.34 9.16
N ILE A 30 -18.14 5.10 9.27
CA ILE A 30 -17.13 5.41 8.25
C ILE A 30 -16.92 4.15 7.41
N ARG A 31 -16.82 4.29 6.07
CA ARG A 31 -16.51 3.20 5.15
C ARG A 31 -15.07 3.29 4.74
N LEU A 32 -14.28 2.25 5.05
CA LEU A 32 -12.90 2.10 4.55
C LEU A 32 -12.94 1.18 3.33
N ILE A 33 -12.78 1.76 2.15
CA ILE A 33 -12.69 1.01 0.90
C ILE A 33 -11.28 0.41 0.77
N VAL A 34 -11.22 -0.92 0.66
CA VAL A 34 -9.99 -1.67 0.40
C VAL A 34 -10.06 -2.18 -1.03
N PRO A 35 -9.16 -1.74 -1.95
CA PRO A 35 -9.30 -1.98 -3.38
C PRO A 35 -8.83 -3.38 -3.83
N PHE A 36 -8.63 -4.31 -2.89
CA PHE A 36 -8.16 -5.68 -3.14
C PHE A 36 -9.00 -6.70 -2.37
N PRO A 37 -8.93 -8.00 -2.75
CA PRO A 37 -9.64 -9.06 -2.04
C PRO A 37 -9.25 -9.17 -0.56
N ALA A 38 -10.19 -9.62 0.28
CA ALA A 38 -9.96 -9.88 1.69
C ALA A 38 -8.94 -11.04 1.89
N GLY A 39 -8.27 -11.06 3.05
CA GLY A 39 -7.33 -12.13 3.43
C GLY A 39 -5.94 -11.98 2.80
N ILE A 40 -5.59 -10.83 2.25
CA ILE A 40 -4.30 -10.58 1.61
C ILE A 40 -3.36 -9.85 2.57
N GLY A 41 -2.50 -10.62 3.27
CA GLY A 41 -1.28 -10.14 3.97
C GLY A 41 -1.42 -8.83 4.76
N ALA A 42 -0.45 -7.94 4.58
CA ALA A 42 -0.38 -6.65 5.25
C ALA A 42 -1.62 -5.77 5.06
N LEU A 43 -2.21 -5.79 3.88
CA LEU A 43 -3.35 -4.94 3.52
C LEU A 43 -4.61 -5.29 4.35
N ASP A 44 -4.90 -6.60 4.50
CA ASP A 44 -6.05 -7.04 5.31
C ASP A 44 -5.81 -6.81 6.81
N LEU A 45 -4.58 -7.10 7.29
CA LEU A 45 -4.19 -6.84 8.67
C LEU A 45 -4.33 -5.37 9.03
N LEU A 46 -3.71 -4.47 8.27
CA LEU A 46 -3.77 -3.02 8.51
C LEU A 46 -5.20 -2.49 8.46
N SER A 47 -5.99 -2.88 7.44
CA SER A 47 -7.36 -2.40 7.31
C SER A 47 -8.23 -2.78 8.50
N ARG A 48 -8.19 -4.04 8.94
CA ARG A 48 -9.05 -4.52 10.03
C ARG A 48 -8.59 -4.06 11.39
N GLU A 49 -7.28 -4.12 11.67
CA GLU A 49 -6.75 -3.74 12.97
C GLU A 49 -6.86 -2.22 13.23
N VAL A 50 -6.59 -1.41 12.22
CA VAL A 50 -6.76 0.05 12.33
C VAL A 50 -8.24 0.41 12.43
N SER A 51 -9.11 -0.17 11.57
CA SER A 51 -10.55 0.09 11.62
C SER A 51 -11.16 -0.26 12.97
N ARG A 52 -10.81 -1.41 13.57
CA ARG A 52 -11.28 -1.81 14.87
C ARG A 52 -10.92 -0.78 15.95
N ARG A 53 -9.64 -0.40 16.03
CA ARG A 53 -9.14 0.55 17.04
C ARG A 53 -9.72 1.95 16.87
N VAL A 54 -9.81 2.42 15.63
CA VAL A 54 -10.46 3.71 15.35
C VAL A 54 -11.92 3.67 15.73
N SER A 55 -12.66 2.58 15.41
CA SER A 55 -14.07 2.40 15.81
C SER A 55 -14.26 2.49 17.32
N GLU A 56 -13.39 1.81 18.08
CA GLU A 56 -13.40 1.84 19.56
C GLU A 56 -13.13 3.25 20.10
N SER A 57 -12.21 3.99 19.47
CA SER A 57 -11.82 5.33 19.92
C SER A 57 -12.86 6.41 19.60
N VAL A 58 -13.51 6.35 18.44
CA VAL A 58 -14.47 7.38 17.99
C VAL A 58 -15.92 7.05 18.34
N GLY A 59 -16.21 5.82 18.79
CA GLY A 59 -17.56 5.38 19.13
C GLY A 59 -18.49 5.18 17.92
N GLN A 60 -17.94 5.10 16.70
CA GLN A 60 -18.67 4.84 15.46
C GLN A 60 -17.97 3.73 14.67
N PRO A 61 -18.71 2.83 14.02
CA PRO A 61 -18.10 1.76 13.23
C PRO A 61 -17.26 2.29 12.07
N VAL A 62 -16.05 1.73 11.90
CA VAL A 62 -15.27 1.83 10.65
C VAL A 62 -15.41 0.51 9.92
N VAL A 63 -16.21 0.51 8.85
CA VAL A 63 -16.59 -0.70 8.11
C VAL A 63 -15.64 -0.89 6.93
N VAL A 64 -14.92 -2.01 6.92
CA VAL A 64 -14.04 -2.40 5.81
C VAL A 64 -14.89 -2.98 4.68
N GLU A 65 -14.78 -2.38 3.49
CA GLU A 65 -15.46 -2.82 2.26
C GLU A 65 -14.44 -3.13 1.16
N ASN A 66 -14.35 -4.39 0.73
CA ASN A 66 -13.45 -4.78 -0.36
C ASN A 66 -14.10 -4.49 -1.71
N ARG A 67 -13.53 -3.54 -2.49
CA ARG A 67 -13.93 -3.19 -3.87
C ARG A 67 -12.80 -3.48 -4.82
N THR A 68 -12.82 -4.67 -5.39
CA THR A 68 -11.74 -5.21 -6.23
C THR A 68 -11.93 -4.89 -7.72
N GLY A 69 -10.85 -5.02 -8.48
CA GLY A 69 -10.84 -4.96 -9.94
C GLY A 69 -9.88 -3.93 -10.52
N ALA A 70 -9.40 -4.17 -11.73
CA ALA A 70 -8.45 -3.34 -12.48
C ALA A 70 -7.24 -2.91 -11.61
N SER A 71 -6.57 -3.87 -10.96
CA SER A 71 -5.44 -3.61 -10.05
C SER A 71 -5.75 -2.55 -8.98
N GLY A 72 -6.99 -2.56 -8.45
CA GLY A 72 -7.44 -1.64 -7.41
C GLY A 72 -8.02 -0.31 -7.92
N ALA A 73 -7.99 -0.06 -9.23
CA ALA A 73 -8.48 1.20 -9.79
C ALA A 73 -9.97 1.42 -9.55
N ILE A 74 -10.81 0.36 -9.59
CA ILE A 74 -12.25 0.46 -9.33
C ILE A 74 -12.54 0.96 -7.91
N GLY A 75 -11.85 0.44 -6.92
CA GLY A 75 -12.01 0.89 -5.53
C GLY A 75 -11.52 2.32 -5.31
N ALA A 76 -10.37 2.67 -5.89
CA ALA A 76 -9.80 4.01 -5.81
C ALA A 76 -10.73 5.05 -6.47
N GLU A 77 -11.21 4.79 -7.69
CA GLU A 77 -12.15 5.66 -8.39
C GLU A 77 -13.44 5.88 -7.61
N ALA A 78 -13.98 4.83 -6.99
CA ALA A 78 -15.20 4.93 -6.20
C ALA A 78 -15.04 5.90 -5.02
N VAL A 79 -13.85 5.97 -4.39
CA VAL A 79 -13.57 6.95 -3.33
C VAL A 79 -13.31 8.33 -3.91
N ALA A 80 -12.53 8.45 -4.98
CA ALA A 80 -12.27 9.74 -5.64
C ALA A 80 -13.57 10.49 -5.99
N ARG A 81 -14.63 9.75 -6.34
CA ARG A 81 -15.95 10.30 -6.70
C ARG A 81 -16.95 10.36 -5.55
N SER A 82 -16.57 9.99 -4.34
CA SER A 82 -17.47 10.06 -3.19
C SER A 82 -17.59 11.47 -2.62
N ALA A 83 -18.60 11.70 -1.76
CA ALA A 83 -18.78 12.98 -1.09
C ALA A 83 -17.56 13.30 -0.21
N PRO A 84 -17.05 14.55 -0.22
CA PRO A 84 -15.89 14.96 0.57
C PRO A 84 -16.25 15.26 2.04
N ASP A 85 -16.94 14.34 2.70
CA ASP A 85 -17.43 14.46 4.08
C ASP A 85 -16.63 13.60 5.10
N GLY A 86 -15.64 12.83 4.63
CA GLY A 86 -14.80 11.98 5.47
C GLY A 86 -15.42 10.62 5.83
N TYR A 87 -16.63 10.32 5.41
CA TYR A 87 -17.30 9.04 5.70
C TYR A 87 -17.03 7.92 4.69
N THR A 88 -16.36 8.24 3.59
CA THR A 88 -15.81 7.23 2.66
C THR A 88 -14.35 7.53 2.47
N ILE A 89 -13.50 6.62 2.91
CA ILE A 89 -12.03 6.72 2.84
C ILE A 89 -11.46 5.50 2.13
N LEU A 90 -10.25 5.61 1.60
CA LEU A 90 -9.56 4.58 0.83
C LEU A 90 -8.34 4.08 1.60
N LEU A 91 -8.11 2.78 1.62
CA LEU A 91 -6.79 2.23 1.83
C LEU A 91 -6.04 2.19 0.49
N GLY A 92 -5.33 3.28 0.19
CA GLY A 92 -4.48 3.37 -0.99
C GLY A 92 -3.17 2.61 -0.81
N THR A 93 -2.55 2.25 -1.93
CA THR A 93 -1.32 1.45 -1.98
C THR A 93 -0.37 1.98 -3.04
N THR A 94 0.87 1.49 -3.05
CA THR A 94 1.84 1.70 -4.13
C THR A 94 1.19 1.48 -5.51
N THR A 95 0.39 0.41 -5.64
CA THR A 95 -0.29 0.09 -6.91
C THR A 95 -1.27 1.18 -7.32
N THR A 96 -2.16 1.62 -6.43
CA THR A 96 -3.23 2.56 -6.79
C THR A 96 -2.76 3.99 -6.96
N HIS A 97 -1.73 4.42 -6.21
CA HIS A 97 -1.31 5.83 -6.18
C HIS A 97 0.01 6.13 -6.88
N ALA A 98 0.74 5.10 -7.30
CA ALA A 98 2.01 5.31 -8.00
C ALA A 98 2.15 4.45 -9.26
N ILE A 99 1.92 3.12 -9.18
CA ILE A 99 2.14 2.22 -10.31
C ILE A 99 1.07 2.35 -11.38
N ASN A 100 -0.22 2.23 -11.03
CA ASN A 100 -1.32 2.37 -12.01
C ASN A 100 -1.29 3.70 -12.76
N PRO A 101 -1.08 4.86 -12.10
CA PRO A 101 -0.94 6.13 -12.80
C PRO A 101 0.27 6.17 -13.75
N ALA A 102 1.38 5.53 -13.40
CA ALA A 102 2.57 5.45 -14.25
C ALA A 102 2.36 4.54 -15.47
N LEU A 103 1.62 3.45 -15.30
CA LEU A 103 1.37 2.46 -16.36
C LEU A 103 0.22 2.85 -17.28
N ASN A 104 -0.81 3.51 -16.76
CA ASN A 104 -2.06 3.78 -17.50
C ASN A 104 -2.36 5.28 -17.59
N PRO A 105 -1.98 5.95 -18.69
CA PRO A 105 -2.27 7.37 -18.88
C PRO A 105 -3.79 7.68 -19.04
N LYS A 106 -4.64 6.66 -19.18
CA LYS A 106 -6.09 6.80 -19.26
C LYS A 106 -6.80 6.39 -17.96
N LEU A 107 -6.06 6.40 -16.83
CA LEU A 107 -6.66 6.12 -15.53
C LEU A 107 -7.79 7.10 -15.22
N SER A 108 -8.89 6.60 -14.65
CA SER A 108 -10.11 7.38 -14.40
C SER A 108 -10.02 8.32 -13.19
N TYR A 109 -8.89 8.35 -12.49
CA TYR A 109 -8.60 9.25 -11.37
C TYR A 109 -7.14 9.72 -11.41
N ASN A 110 -6.89 10.85 -10.78
CA ASN A 110 -5.54 11.38 -10.54
C ASN A 110 -5.16 11.19 -9.05
N PRO A 111 -4.07 10.47 -8.74
CA PRO A 111 -3.68 10.15 -7.35
C PRO A 111 -3.29 11.39 -6.53
N VAL A 112 -2.95 12.50 -7.16
CA VAL A 112 -2.49 13.72 -6.49
C VAL A 112 -3.63 14.73 -6.29
N THR A 113 -4.54 14.87 -7.26
CA THR A 113 -5.57 15.92 -7.24
C THR A 113 -6.94 15.44 -6.76
N ASP A 114 -7.25 14.15 -6.89
CA ASP A 114 -8.58 13.62 -6.58
C ASP A 114 -8.69 13.06 -5.16
N PHE A 115 -7.59 13.12 -4.40
CA PHE A 115 -7.52 12.63 -3.02
C PHE A 115 -6.91 13.64 -2.06
N THR A 116 -7.40 13.60 -0.83
CA THR A 116 -6.80 14.26 0.33
C THR A 116 -6.04 13.19 1.12
N PRO A 117 -4.70 13.28 1.26
CA PRO A 117 -3.92 12.36 2.08
C PRO A 117 -4.29 12.48 3.56
N ILE A 118 -4.35 11.35 4.27
CA ILE A 118 -4.56 11.33 5.73
C ILE A 118 -3.27 10.94 6.45
N THR A 119 -2.81 9.69 6.26
CA THR A 119 -1.55 9.21 6.83
C THR A 119 -1.13 7.89 6.19
N MET A 120 0.16 7.59 6.19
CA MET A 120 0.69 6.29 5.84
C MET A 120 0.57 5.34 7.04
N LEU A 121 -0.04 4.19 6.82
CA LEU A 121 -0.19 3.17 7.86
C LEU A 121 1.12 2.40 8.08
N GLY A 122 1.82 2.08 6.99
CA GLY A 122 3.06 1.33 7.08
C GLY A 122 3.67 1.00 5.72
N THR A 123 4.89 0.49 5.79
CA THR A 123 5.69 0.03 4.65
C THR A 123 6.12 -1.41 4.83
N GLU A 124 6.29 -2.12 3.73
CA GLU A 124 6.69 -3.53 3.69
C GLU A 124 7.71 -3.75 2.58
N PRO A 125 8.97 -4.12 2.92
CA PRO A 125 9.99 -4.39 1.93
C PRO A 125 9.72 -5.72 1.20
N LEU A 126 10.07 -5.78 -0.08
CA LEU A 126 10.08 -7.02 -0.84
C LEU A 126 11.43 -7.74 -0.68
N VAL A 127 11.40 -9.06 -0.64
CA VAL A 127 12.58 -9.92 -0.68
C VAL A 127 12.55 -10.76 -1.95
N LEU A 128 13.70 -10.87 -2.62
CA LEU A 128 13.89 -11.87 -3.68
C LEU A 128 14.03 -13.24 -3.01
N VAL A 129 13.11 -14.13 -3.33
CA VAL A 129 13.08 -15.49 -2.79
C VAL A 129 13.05 -16.51 -3.93
N VAL A 130 13.79 -17.60 -3.78
CA VAL A 130 13.84 -18.72 -4.75
C VAL A 130 13.27 -20.00 -4.13
N ASN A 131 12.76 -20.89 -4.97
CA ASN A 131 12.49 -22.28 -4.55
C ASN A 131 13.81 -22.95 -4.14
N SER A 132 13.80 -23.80 -3.10
CA SER A 132 15.01 -24.46 -2.59
C SER A 132 15.70 -25.37 -3.61
N SER A 133 15.00 -25.85 -4.64
CA SER A 133 15.57 -26.62 -5.75
C SER A 133 16.45 -25.80 -6.69
N VAL A 134 16.35 -24.46 -6.63
CA VAL A 134 17.23 -23.57 -7.41
C VAL A 134 18.63 -23.60 -6.79
N PRO A 135 19.67 -24.02 -7.52
CA PRO A 135 21.03 -24.19 -6.99
C PRO A 135 21.76 -22.84 -6.91
N ALA A 136 21.24 -21.92 -6.10
CA ALA A 136 21.80 -20.61 -5.84
C ALA A 136 21.58 -20.22 -4.37
N ASN A 137 22.65 -19.84 -3.66
CA ASN A 137 22.62 -19.42 -2.26
C ASN A 137 22.79 -17.91 -2.09
N THR A 138 23.21 -17.24 -3.15
CA THR A 138 23.40 -15.78 -3.19
C THR A 138 22.72 -15.19 -4.41
N LEU A 139 22.47 -13.88 -4.41
CA LEU A 139 21.94 -13.17 -5.57
C LEU A 139 22.87 -13.34 -6.79
N GLN A 140 24.18 -13.24 -6.59
CA GLN A 140 25.16 -13.37 -7.68
C GLN A 140 25.14 -14.77 -8.32
N GLU A 141 24.99 -15.83 -7.51
CA GLU A 141 24.83 -17.19 -8.02
C GLU A 141 23.53 -17.35 -8.81
N PHE A 142 22.44 -16.80 -8.29
CA PHE A 142 21.15 -16.79 -8.98
C PHE A 142 21.22 -16.09 -10.34
N ILE A 143 21.82 -14.90 -10.39
CA ILE A 143 21.97 -14.14 -11.65
C ILE A 143 22.84 -14.92 -12.66
N ARG A 144 23.98 -15.52 -12.22
CA ARG A 144 24.79 -16.36 -13.11
C ARG A 144 24.00 -17.54 -13.67
N LEU A 145 23.22 -18.20 -12.79
CA LEU A 145 22.36 -19.32 -13.19
C LEU A 145 21.29 -18.87 -14.19
N ALA A 146 20.59 -17.78 -13.93
CA ALA A 146 19.54 -17.24 -14.80
C ALA A 146 20.06 -16.81 -16.18
N ARG A 147 21.30 -16.29 -16.25
CA ARG A 147 21.96 -15.99 -17.53
C ARG A 147 22.33 -17.24 -18.31
N SER A 148 22.72 -18.32 -17.63
CA SER A 148 23.11 -19.59 -18.28
C SER A 148 21.93 -20.50 -18.61
N LYS A 149 20.76 -20.27 -17.98
CA LYS A 149 19.57 -21.08 -18.15
C LYS A 149 18.35 -20.20 -18.44
N PRO A 150 18.15 -19.80 -19.71
CA PRO A 150 16.98 -19.02 -20.12
C PRO A 150 15.68 -19.78 -19.84
N GLY A 151 14.57 -19.03 -19.71
CA GLY A 151 13.25 -19.61 -19.49
C GLY A 151 12.91 -19.94 -18.03
N MET A 152 13.72 -19.51 -17.05
CA MET A 152 13.30 -19.49 -15.66
C MET A 152 12.10 -18.57 -15.49
N SER A 153 11.15 -18.93 -14.63
CA SER A 153 9.93 -18.15 -14.45
C SER A 153 9.82 -17.54 -13.05
N PHE A 154 9.17 -16.37 -12.98
CA PHE A 154 8.82 -15.74 -11.72
C PHE A 154 7.34 -15.43 -11.61
N GLY A 155 6.81 -15.52 -10.41
CA GLY A 155 5.42 -15.24 -10.11
C GLY A 155 5.20 -13.83 -9.56
N SER A 156 4.00 -13.29 -9.78
CA SER A 156 3.56 -12.03 -9.20
C SER A 156 2.09 -12.07 -8.77
N ALA A 157 1.66 -11.03 -8.05
CA ALA A 157 0.24 -10.84 -7.72
C ALA A 157 -0.62 -10.36 -8.90
N GLY A 158 -0.07 -10.39 -10.10
CA GLY A 158 -0.70 -9.92 -11.36
C GLY A 158 0.07 -8.76 -11.97
N ASN A 159 -0.31 -8.43 -13.20
CA ASN A 159 0.30 -7.34 -13.96
C ASN A 159 0.16 -6.01 -13.23
N GLY A 160 1.23 -5.19 -13.25
CA GLY A 160 1.27 -3.91 -12.53
C GLY A 160 1.37 -4.02 -11.00
N SER A 161 1.56 -5.23 -10.43
CA SER A 161 1.87 -5.35 -9.01
C SER A 161 3.33 -4.99 -8.71
N PRO A 162 3.68 -4.55 -7.47
CA PRO A 162 5.07 -4.32 -7.08
C PRO A 162 5.96 -5.55 -7.31
N HIS A 163 5.42 -6.75 -7.12
CA HIS A 163 6.11 -8.04 -7.37
C HIS A 163 6.48 -8.22 -8.85
N HIS A 164 5.55 -7.88 -9.76
CA HIS A 164 5.80 -7.92 -11.21
C HIS A 164 6.90 -6.93 -11.59
N LEU A 165 6.76 -5.68 -11.18
CA LEU A 165 7.70 -4.63 -11.52
C LEU A 165 9.09 -4.88 -10.96
N ALA A 166 9.21 -5.44 -9.75
CA ALA A 166 10.50 -5.85 -9.19
C ALA A 166 11.16 -6.96 -10.04
N GLY A 167 10.38 -7.94 -10.49
CA GLY A 167 10.87 -9.00 -11.37
C GLY A 167 11.34 -8.49 -12.72
N GLU A 168 10.57 -7.66 -13.39
CA GLU A 168 10.92 -7.05 -14.68
C GLU A 168 12.09 -6.08 -14.57
N THR A 169 12.18 -5.32 -13.47
CA THR A 169 13.34 -4.47 -13.22
C THR A 169 14.59 -5.32 -13.03
N LEU A 170 14.54 -6.41 -12.27
CA LEU A 170 15.68 -7.31 -12.11
C LEU A 170 16.08 -7.92 -13.46
N LYS A 171 15.11 -8.36 -14.26
CA LYS A 171 15.33 -8.87 -15.63
C LYS A 171 16.13 -7.86 -16.46
N SER A 172 15.71 -6.59 -16.44
CA SER A 172 16.36 -5.51 -17.20
C SER A 172 17.77 -5.20 -16.68
N VAL A 173 17.93 -4.91 -15.38
CA VAL A 173 19.22 -4.44 -14.82
C VAL A 173 20.25 -5.56 -14.71
N ALA A 174 19.82 -6.81 -14.54
CA ALA A 174 20.70 -7.96 -14.47
C ALA A 174 20.97 -8.62 -15.84
N GLY A 175 20.24 -8.24 -16.90
CA GLY A 175 20.37 -8.83 -18.24
C GLY A 175 20.11 -10.34 -18.23
N ILE A 176 19.00 -10.76 -17.59
CA ILE A 176 18.56 -12.16 -17.52
C ILE A 176 17.28 -12.36 -18.35
N ASP A 177 17.16 -13.54 -18.97
CA ASP A 177 15.95 -13.89 -19.72
C ASP A 177 15.06 -14.79 -18.87
N VAL A 178 14.03 -14.20 -18.28
CA VAL A 178 13.07 -14.84 -17.38
C VAL A 178 11.65 -14.53 -17.79
N LEU A 179 10.73 -15.47 -17.56
CA LEU A 179 9.32 -15.37 -17.93
C LEU A 179 8.48 -14.93 -16.73
N HIS A 180 7.70 -13.88 -16.92
CA HIS A 180 6.69 -13.47 -15.93
C HIS A 180 5.43 -14.35 -16.02
N VAL A 181 4.96 -14.83 -14.85
CA VAL A 181 3.70 -15.57 -14.71
C VAL A 181 2.78 -14.80 -13.77
N PRO A 182 1.74 -14.10 -14.31
CA PRO A 182 0.80 -13.34 -13.50
C PRO A 182 -0.23 -14.24 -12.82
N TYR A 183 -0.54 -13.98 -11.54
CA TYR A 183 -1.58 -14.65 -10.77
C TYR A 183 -2.65 -13.66 -10.31
N LYS A 184 -3.83 -14.16 -9.93
CA LYS A 184 -4.89 -13.36 -9.29
C LYS A 184 -4.60 -13.19 -7.78
N GLY A 185 -3.47 -12.54 -7.46
CA GLY A 185 -2.96 -12.32 -6.11
C GLY A 185 -1.67 -13.09 -5.81
N ALA A 186 -0.99 -12.72 -4.73
CA ALA A 186 0.34 -13.25 -4.40
C ALA A 186 0.30 -14.67 -3.79
N ILE A 187 -0.78 -15.06 -3.10
CA ILE A 187 -0.89 -16.36 -2.43
C ILE A 187 -0.82 -17.53 -3.41
N PRO A 188 -1.57 -17.56 -4.53
CA PRO A 188 -1.43 -18.64 -5.52
C PRO A 188 -0.03 -18.67 -6.17
N ALA A 189 0.60 -17.50 -6.41
CA ALA A 189 1.98 -17.46 -6.89
C ALA A 189 2.96 -18.06 -5.88
N LEU A 190 2.83 -17.74 -4.59
CA LEU A 190 3.64 -18.33 -3.52
C LEU A 190 3.46 -19.85 -3.43
N THR A 191 2.24 -20.34 -3.59
CA THR A 191 1.95 -21.80 -3.60
C THR A 191 2.71 -22.51 -4.73
N ASP A 192 2.71 -21.92 -5.92
CA ASP A 192 3.42 -22.48 -7.07
C ASP A 192 4.94 -22.33 -6.96
N LEU A 193 5.43 -21.28 -6.31
CA LEU A 193 6.85 -21.15 -5.95
C LEU A 193 7.28 -22.25 -4.97
N ILE A 194 6.49 -22.50 -3.91
CA ILE A 194 6.76 -23.56 -2.92
C ILE A 194 6.74 -24.93 -3.61
N GLY A 195 5.83 -25.15 -4.56
CA GLY A 195 5.71 -26.36 -5.36
C GLY A 195 6.77 -26.53 -6.45
N GLY A 196 7.68 -25.56 -6.64
CA GLY A 196 8.75 -25.60 -7.66
C GLY A 196 8.30 -25.36 -9.10
N ARG A 197 7.03 -24.94 -9.32
CA ARG A 197 6.54 -24.54 -10.65
C ARG A 197 7.10 -23.19 -11.10
N LEU A 198 7.43 -22.35 -10.13
CA LEU A 198 8.16 -21.09 -10.32
C LEU A 198 9.56 -21.22 -9.71
N GLN A 199 10.53 -20.53 -10.26
CA GLN A 199 11.89 -20.52 -9.74
C GLN A 199 12.10 -19.46 -8.69
N PHE A 200 11.48 -18.27 -8.86
CA PHE A 200 11.62 -17.17 -7.91
C PHE A 200 10.39 -16.24 -7.91
N MET A 201 10.34 -15.38 -6.91
CA MET A 201 9.46 -14.21 -6.88
C MET A 201 10.03 -13.15 -5.95
N PHE A 202 9.55 -11.93 -6.11
CA PHE A 202 9.65 -10.91 -5.07
C PHE A 202 8.40 -10.99 -4.20
N TYR A 203 8.57 -11.07 -2.89
CA TYR A 203 7.41 -11.10 -2.00
C TYR A 203 7.75 -10.55 -0.61
N SER A 204 6.74 -10.46 0.27
CA SER A 204 6.89 -10.07 1.66
C SER A 204 7.81 -11.02 2.42
N LEU A 205 8.75 -10.45 3.17
CA LEU A 205 9.66 -11.24 4.03
C LEU A 205 8.87 -12.07 5.05
N ALA A 206 7.86 -11.51 5.68
CA ALA A 206 7.04 -12.22 6.65
C ALA A 206 6.25 -13.37 6.04
N ALA A 207 5.69 -13.18 4.84
CA ALA A 207 4.93 -14.22 4.16
C ALA A 207 5.80 -15.42 3.76
N VAL A 208 7.07 -15.21 3.43
CA VAL A 208 7.99 -16.30 3.06
C VAL A 208 8.70 -16.93 4.26
N ALA A 209 8.81 -16.24 5.39
CA ALA A 209 9.57 -16.69 6.57
C ALA A 209 9.22 -18.10 7.07
N PRO A 210 7.95 -18.54 7.16
CA PRO A 210 7.62 -19.92 7.55
C PRO A 210 8.16 -20.97 6.58
N HIS A 211 8.21 -20.64 5.29
CA HIS A 211 8.70 -21.54 4.24
C HIS A 211 10.22 -21.56 4.15
N VAL A 212 10.88 -20.47 4.54
CA VAL A 212 12.33 -20.40 4.72
C VAL A 212 12.74 -21.27 5.91
N LYS A 213 12.04 -21.18 7.04
CA LYS A 213 12.30 -22.02 8.23
C LYS A 213 12.15 -23.51 7.95
N THR A 214 11.25 -23.88 7.04
CA THR A 214 11.06 -25.29 6.64
C THR A 214 11.95 -25.73 5.48
N GLY A 215 12.86 -24.87 5.00
CA GLY A 215 13.80 -25.15 3.91
C GLY A 215 13.17 -25.28 2.53
N LYS A 216 11.90 -24.90 2.35
CA LYS A 216 11.20 -24.94 1.05
C LYS A 216 11.57 -23.77 0.16
N LEU A 217 11.89 -22.62 0.76
CA LEU A 217 12.28 -21.41 0.07
C LEU A 217 13.61 -20.88 0.64
N ARG A 218 14.33 -20.13 -0.18
CA ARG A 218 15.57 -19.45 0.19
C ARG A 218 15.50 -17.97 -0.19
N PRO A 219 15.58 -17.05 0.78
CA PRO A 219 15.70 -15.62 0.51
C PRO A 219 17.13 -15.29 0.09
N LEU A 220 17.31 -14.42 -0.89
CA LEU A 220 18.62 -14.07 -1.43
C LEU A 220 19.03 -12.62 -1.16
N ALA A 221 18.10 -11.67 -1.25
CA ALA A 221 18.36 -10.26 -1.02
C ALA A 221 17.06 -9.48 -0.77
N ILE A 222 17.15 -8.38 -0.02
CA ILE A 222 16.02 -7.48 0.24
C ILE A 222 16.06 -6.30 -0.75
N ALA A 223 14.91 -5.89 -1.25
CA ALA A 223 14.77 -4.78 -2.20
C ALA A 223 14.62 -3.43 -1.45
N THR A 224 15.60 -3.07 -0.64
CA THR A 224 15.67 -1.80 0.09
C THR A 224 17.02 -1.14 -0.10
N ALA A 225 17.08 0.19 0.06
CA ALA A 225 18.34 0.94 0.00
C ALA A 225 19.30 0.54 1.13
N ASN A 226 18.75 0.35 2.33
CA ASN A 226 19.51 -0.03 3.53
C ASN A 226 19.04 -1.39 4.06
N ARG A 227 19.88 -2.06 4.83
CA ARG A 227 19.51 -3.32 5.51
C ARG A 227 18.34 -3.12 6.46
N VAL A 228 17.46 -4.10 6.49
CA VAL A 228 16.31 -4.13 7.40
C VAL A 228 16.79 -4.70 8.75
N PRO A 229 16.62 -4.01 9.86
CA PRO A 229 16.99 -4.52 11.18
C PRO A 229 16.33 -5.88 11.46
N GLY A 230 17.11 -6.83 11.96
CA GLY A 230 16.63 -8.19 12.25
C GLY A 230 16.53 -9.12 11.04
N ALA A 231 16.75 -8.65 9.82
CA ALA A 231 16.89 -9.48 8.64
C ALA A 231 18.38 -9.61 8.27
N GLU A 232 18.95 -10.81 8.45
CA GLU A 232 20.35 -11.11 8.11
C GLU A 232 20.52 -11.36 6.60
N LEU A 233 20.00 -10.44 5.78
CA LEU A 233 20.05 -10.52 4.32
C LEU A 233 20.73 -9.27 3.74
N PRO A 234 21.55 -9.42 2.70
CA PRO A 234 22.05 -8.27 1.97
C PRO A 234 20.91 -7.57 1.23
N THR A 235 21.11 -6.29 0.90
CA THR A 235 20.22 -5.61 -0.05
C THR A 235 20.62 -5.93 -1.49
N LEU A 236 19.69 -5.74 -2.45
CA LEU A 236 20.04 -5.81 -3.86
C LEU A 236 21.07 -4.71 -4.22
N ALA A 237 20.96 -3.54 -3.58
CA ALA A 237 21.92 -2.44 -3.77
C ALA A 237 23.35 -2.85 -3.37
N GLU A 238 23.54 -3.45 -2.18
CA GLU A 238 24.83 -4.00 -1.73
C GLU A 238 25.32 -5.14 -2.64
N SER A 239 24.41 -5.85 -3.28
CA SER A 239 24.69 -6.98 -4.15
C SER A 239 25.01 -6.60 -5.60
N GLY A 240 25.21 -5.29 -5.90
CA GLY A 240 25.62 -4.80 -7.20
C GLY A 240 24.53 -4.17 -8.05
N TYR A 241 23.34 -3.92 -7.48
CA TYR A 241 22.21 -3.26 -8.15
C TYR A 241 21.79 -1.98 -7.40
N PRO A 242 22.63 -0.92 -7.42
CA PRO A 242 22.32 0.33 -6.73
C PRO A 242 21.02 0.94 -7.25
N GLY A 243 20.22 1.50 -6.35
CA GLY A 243 18.90 2.07 -6.67
C GLY A 243 17.78 1.04 -6.87
N PHE A 244 18.06 -0.27 -6.67
CA PHE A 244 17.01 -1.27 -6.67
C PHE A 244 16.24 -1.22 -5.35
N GLU A 245 15.13 -0.48 -5.35
CA GLU A 245 14.30 -0.28 -4.18
C GLU A 245 12.83 -0.54 -4.53
N PHE A 246 12.24 -1.52 -3.85
CA PHE A 246 10.87 -1.93 -4.04
C PHE A 246 10.22 -2.17 -2.68
N ILE A 247 9.53 -1.13 -2.20
CA ILE A 247 8.82 -1.12 -0.94
C ILE A 247 7.33 -0.99 -1.23
N SER A 248 6.54 -1.92 -0.74
CA SER A 248 5.09 -1.76 -0.73
C SER A 248 4.70 -0.82 0.41
N TRP A 249 3.80 0.11 0.16
CA TRP A 249 3.27 1.00 1.19
C TRP A 249 1.74 1.04 1.16
N TYR A 250 1.17 1.36 2.30
CA TYR A 250 -0.25 1.38 2.60
C TYR A 250 -0.59 2.68 3.30
N ALA A 251 -1.56 3.45 2.79
CA ALA A 251 -1.90 4.75 3.33
C ALA A 251 -3.40 5.02 3.23
N VAL A 252 -3.91 5.85 4.12
CA VAL A 252 -5.32 6.25 4.11
C VAL A 252 -5.46 7.57 3.38
N PHE A 253 -6.44 7.62 2.48
CA PHE A 253 -6.83 8.80 1.71
C PHE A 253 -8.34 9.03 1.84
N ALA A 254 -8.74 10.28 1.73
CA ALA A 254 -10.12 10.69 1.54
C ALA A 254 -10.29 11.28 0.12
N PRO A 255 -11.52 11.47 -0.40
CA PRO A 255 -11.71 12.23 -1.63
C PRO A 255 -11.21 13.68 -1.47
N ALA A 256 -10.85 14.32 -2.57
CA ALA A 256 -10.40 15.71 -2.55
C ALA A 256 -11.48 16.64 -1.95
N GLY A 257 -11.04 17.65 -1.20
CA GLY A 257 -11.92 18.68 -0.65
C GLY A 257 -12.56 18.34 0.71
N VAL A 258 -12.14 17.29 1.38
CA VAL A 258 -12.56 17.01 2.77
C VAL A 258 -12.10 18.14 3.69
N PRO A 259 -12.96 18.65 4.62
CA PRO A 259 -12.60 19.70 5.55
C PRO A 259 -11.39 19.33 6.42
N GLU A 260 -10.50 20.29 6.65
CA GLU A 260 -9.26 20.08 7.41
C GLU A 260 -9.48 19.51 8.82
N ALA A 261 -10.55 19.94 9.50
CA ALA A 261 -10.90 19.40 10.81
C ALA A 261 -11.22 17.90 10.78
N VAL A 262 -11.84 17.41 9.70
CA VAL A 262 -12.13 15.98 9.49
C VAL A 262 -10.83 15.21 9.19
N VAL A 263 -9.96 15.78 8.34
CA VAL A 263 -8.64 15.19 8.03
C VAL A 263 -7.81 15.05 9.31
N SER A 264 -7.73 16.14 10.10
CA SER A 264 -6.98 16.15 11.37
C SER A 264 -7.53 15.13 12.38
N ARG A 265 -8.86 14.99 12.46
CA ARG A 265 -9.50 14.00 13.34
C ARG A 265 -9.17 12.57 12.89
N LEU A 266 -9.33 12.25 11.61
CA LEU A 266 -8.98 10.93 11.06
C LEU A 266 -7.50 10.61 11.26
N HIS A 267 -6.62 11.56 10.95
CA HIS A 267 -5.18 11.43 11.16
C HIS A 267 -4.86 11.09 12.63
N ALA A 268 -5.33 11.89 13.58
CA ALA A 268 -5.05 11.69 14.99
C ALA A 268 -5.52 10.31 15.50
N GLU A 269 -6.71 9.86 15.11
CA GLU A 269 -7.25 8.57 15.55
C GLU A 269 -6.50 7.39 14.92
N ILE A 270 -6.09 7.51 13.66
CA ILE A 270 -5.31 6.46 12.99
C ILE A 270 -3.89 6.38 13.57
N VAL A 271 -3.22 7.51 13.77
CA VAL A 271 -1.87 7.54 14.38
C VAL A 271 -1.91 6.95 15.79
N LYS A 272 -2.89 7.35 16.62
CA LYS A 272 -3.10 6.76 17.93
C LYS A 272 -3.28 5.23 17.88
N ALA A 273 -3.99 4.72 16.88
CA ALA A 273 -4.15 3.28 16.69
C ALA A 273 -2.82 2.61 16.34
N LEU A 274 -2.00 3.21 15.47
CA LEU A 274 -0.68 2.69 15.07
C LEU A 274 0.35 2.72 16.20
N GLU A 275 0.20 3.60 17.18
CA GLU A 275 1.10 3.73 18.32
C GLU A 275 0.85 2.69 19.41
N THR A 276 -0.26 1.94 19.37
CA THR A 276 -0.55 0.90 20.36
C THR A 276 0.48 -0.23 20.27
N GLN A 277 1.02 -0.63 21.43
CA GLN A 277 2.12 -1.60 21.49
C GLN A 277 1.74 -2.93 20.84
N ASP A 278 0.55 -3.44 21.11
CA ASP A 278 0.08 -4.71 20.56
C ASP A 278 -0.05 -4.70 19.03
N LEU A 279 -0.44 -3.55 18.43
CA LEU A 279 -0.46 -3.42 16.97
C LEU A 279 0.96 -3.33 16.40
N ARG A 280 1.84 -2.55 16.99
CA ARG A 280 3.25 -2.47 16.57
C ARG A 280 3.91 -3.84 16.55
N GLU A 281 3.78 -4.62 17.63
CA GLU A 281 4.32 -5.98 17.71
C GLU A 281 3.74 -6.92 16.63
N ARG A 282 2.45 -6.78 16.30
CA ARG A 282 1.82 -7.55 15.22
C ARG A 282 2.35 -7.15 13.85
N LEU A 283 2.53 -5.85 13.60
CA LEU A 283 3.07 -5.34 12.35
C LEU A 283 4.52 -5.76 12.15
N GLU A 284 5.35 -5.66 13.18
CA GLU A 284 6.75 -6.10 13.15
C GLU A 284 6.89 -7.60 12.84
N LYS A 285 6.03 -8.45 13.43
CA LYS A 285 5.98 -9.89 13.11
C LYS A 285 5.64 -10.16 11.65
N GLN A 286 4.99 -9.20 10.98
CA GLN A 286 4.67 -9.24 9.56
C GLN A 286 5.66 -8.44 8.69
N SER A 287 6.80 -8.03 9.26
CA SER A 287 7.81 -7.17 8.60
C SER A 287 7.22 -5.88 8.03
N ILE A 288 6.16 -5.37 8.67
CA ILE A 288 5.55 -4.09 8.34
C ILE A 288 6.10 -3.05 9.31
N THR A 289 6.69 -2.01 8.79
CA THR A 289 7.13 -0.85 9.59
C THR A 289 5.98 0.14 9.66
N PRO A 290 5.37 0.38 10.86
CA PRO A 290 4.35 1.42 11.01
C PRO A 290 4.95 2.81 10.79
N VAL A 291 4.18 3.75 10.20
CA VAL A 291 4.69 5.09 9.86
C VAL A 291 3.93 6.19 10.59
N GLY A 292 2.68 6.49 10.25
CA GLY A 292 1.90 7.53 10.93
C GLY A 292 2.34 8.97 10.60
N ASN A 293 2.84 9.22 9.39
CA ASN A 293 3.31 10.53 8.97
C ASN A 293 2.16 11.55 8.78
N SER A 294 2.49 12.82 8.73
CA SER A 294 1.53 13.90 8.47
C SER A 294 0.92 13.82 7.07
N PRO A 295 -0.26 14.42 6.84
CA PRO A 295 -0.87 14.53 5.51
C PRO A 295 0.06 15.19 4.48
N ALA A 296 0.83 16.20 4.89
CA ALA A 296 1.77 16.91 4.01
C ALA A 296 2.94 16.03 3.59
N GLU A 297 3.52 15.26 4.52
CA GLU A 297 4.58 14.30 4.24
C GLU A 297 4.09 13.18 3.33
N LEU A 298 2.88 12.64 3.56
CA LEU A 298 2.27 11.64 2.67
C LEU A 298 2.05 12.22 1.27
N ALA A 299 1.56 13.46 1.15
CA ALA A 299 1.39 14.12 -0.15
C ALA A 299 2.72 14.27 -0.91
N ALA A 300 3.80 14.61 -0.21
CA ALA A 300 5.14 14.71 -0.80
C ALA A 300 5.65 13.34 -1.23
N TYR A 301 5.47 12.33 -0.38
CA TYR A 301 5.87 10.95 -0.66
C TYR A 301 5.17 10.39 -1.91
N VAL A 302 3.85 10.57 -2.05
CA VAL A 302 3.09 10.10 -3.23
C VAL A 302 3.63 10.74 -4.53
N ARG A 303 3.99 12.03 -4.50
CA ARG A 303 4.59 12.68 -5.68
C ARG A 303 5.96 12.10 -6.05
N THR A 304 6.80 11.82 -5.05
CA THR A 304 8.12 11.19 -5.25
C THR A 304 7.96 9.77 -5.81
N GLU A 305 7.06 8.99 -5.25
CA GLU A 305 6.75 7.63 -5.69
C GLU A 305 6.22 7.62 -7.14
N LEU A 306 5.31 8.52 -7.46
CA LEU A 306 4.78 8.63 -8.83
C LEU A 306 5.89 8.95 -9.84
N ALA A 307 6.81 9.85 -9.51
CA ALA A 307 7.95 10.18 -10.35
C ALA A 307 8.90 8.98 -10.49
N HIS A 308 9.20 8.27 -9.39
CA HIS A 308 10.02 7.07 -9.38
C HIS A 308 9.41 5.98 -10.29
N TRP A 309 8.15 5.63 -10.09
CA TRP A 309 7.48 4.59 -10.88
C TRP A 309 7.30 4.97 -12.35
N THR A 310 7.09 6.25 -12.65
CA THR A 310 7.08 6.74 -14.04
C THR A 310 8.42 6.50 -14.72
N ASN A 311 9.52 6.74 -14.01
CA ASN A 311 10.86 6.45 -14.52
C ASN A 311 11.09 4.94 -14.69
N VAL A 312 10.70 4.11 -13.71
CA VAL A 312 10.80 2.64 -13.80
C VAL A 312 10.05 2.12 -15.04
N VAL A 313 8.80 2.51 -15.22
CA VAL A 313 7.99 2.11 -16.38
C VAL A 313 8.65 2.52 -17.70
N LYS A 314 9.19 3.75 -17.77
CA LYS A 314 9.87 4.27 -18.97
C LYS A 314 11.15 3.48 -19.28
N THR A 315 11.95 3.15 -18.28
CA THR A 315 13.24 2.48 -18.46
C THR A 315 13.12 0.98 -18.73
N THR A 316 12.11 0.33 -18.14
CA THR A 316 11.86 -1.11 -18.32
C THR A 316 11.00 -1.42 -19.53
N GLY A 317 10.26 -0.42 -20.05
CA GLY A 317 9.33 -0.62 -21.18
C GLY A 317 8.09 -1.44 -20.81
N ILE A 318 7.80 -1.66 -19.53
CA ILE A 318 6.61 -2.37 -19.05
C ILE A 318 5.36 -1.60 -19.48
N LYS A 319 4.36 -2.31 -19.97
CA LYS A 319 3.06 -1.74 -20.40
C LYS A 319 1.95 -2.26 -19.51
N ALA A 320 0.91 -1.45 -19.35
CA ALA A 320 -0.39 -1.94 -18.90
C ALA A 320 -0.95 -2.86 -20.00
N GLU A 321 -1.38 -4.06 -19.63
CA GLU A 321 -2.16 -4.94 -20.50
C GLU A 321 -3.65 -4.61 -20.39
#